data_352387b33ac3a5681db9fe69b30a8ecf
#
_entry.id   352387b33ac3a5681db9fe69b30a8ecf
#
_cell.length_a   1.000
_cell.length_b   1.000
_cell.length_c   1.000
_cell.angle_alpha   90.00
_cell.angle_beta   90.00
_cell.angle_gamma   90.00
#
_symmetry.space_group_name_H-M   'P 1'
#
loop_
_entity.id
_entity.type
_entity.pdbx_description
1 polymer ?
#
loop_
_entity_poly.entity_id
_entity_poly.type
_entity_poly.pdbx_seq_one_letter_code
_entity_poly.pdbx_strand_id
1 'polypeptide(L)'
;KRMSKNKALDCRAYQNARDVINRVTNKRMSKSQKLEACFRWVMSKYYFTWRRFDQGGSMWYAVQANDHFERGCGDCIADASAFAYLAKALGYKNVYICADGSRRDDNSHAWTEINGRVYDPLFAEAKSYSRNYGVRYGVYTLSPVTRKKLA
;
A
#
# COMPACT_ATOMS: atom_id res chain seq x y z
N LYS A 1 6.20 29.66 -1.26
CA LYS A 1 6.38 28.84 -2.46
C LYS A 1 5.18 27.94 -2.67
N ARG A 2 4.55 28.03 -3.85
CA ARG A 2 3.34 27.27 -4.15
C ARG A 2 3.68 25.81 -4.45
N MET A 3 2.94 24.88 -3.82
CA MET A 3 3.06 23.46 -4.06
C MET A 3 2.27 23.05 -5.32
N SER A 4 2.82 22.18 -6.16
CA SER A 4 2.10 21.60 -7.29
C SER A 4 0.99 20.65 -6.79
N LYS A 5 -0.02 20.41 -7.63
CA LYS A 5 -1.11 19.45 -7.31
C LYS A 5 -0.57 18.06 -7.06
N ASN A 6 0.40 17.60 -7.86
CA ASN A 6 1.01 16.27 -7.69
C ASN A 6 1.73 16.14 -6.36
N LYS A 7 2.53 17.16 -6.01
CA LYS A 7 3.22 17.16 -4.72
C LYS A 7 2.24 17.23 -3.55
N ALA A 8 1.14 17.96 -3.68
CA ALA A 8 0.10 18.03 -2.66
C ALA A 8 -0.57 16.68 -2.42
N LEU A 9 -0.84 15.91 -3.48
CA LEU A 9 -1.39 14.56 -3.35
C LEU A 9 -0.43 13.63 -2.60
N ASP A 10 0.84 13.67 -2.93
CA ASP A 10 1.88 12.88 -2.27
C ASP A 10 2.03 13.27 -0.80
N CYS A 11 2.12 14.56 -0.50
CA CYS A 11 2.20 15.07 0.87
C CYS A 11 0.99 14.65 1.71
N ARG A 12 -0.20 14.70 1.13
CA ARG A 12 -1.45 14.27 1.80
C ARG A 12 -1.43 12.78 2.12
N ALA A 13 -0.94 11.96 1.20
CA ALA A 13 -0.81 10.52 1.45
C ALA A 13 0.17 10.24 2.59
N TYR A 14 1.30 10.92 2.64
CA TYR A 14 2.24 10.79 3.76
C TYR A 14 1.65 11.31 5.07
N GLN A 15 0.90 12.40 5.05
CA GLN A 15 0.23 12.90 6.26
C GLN A 15 -0.79 11.89 6.78
N ASN A 16 -1.61 11.33 5.89
CA ASN A 16 -2.56 10.27 6.24
C ASN A 16 -1.85 9.04 6.82
N ALA A 17 -0.73 8.64 6.23
CA ALA A 17 0.07 7.51 6.72
C ALA A 17 0.61 7.80 8.13
N ARG A 18 1.17 8.98 8.37
CA ARG A 18 1.67 9.35 9.70
C ARG A 18 0.56 9.37 10.75
N ASP A 19 -0.62 9.82 10.40
CA ASP A 19 -1.78 9.82 11.31
C ASP A 19 -2.15 8.39 11.72
N VAL A 20 -2.13 7.44 10.80
CA VAL A 20 -2.35 6.01 11.11
C VAL A 20 -1.23 5.49 12.01
N ILE A 21 0.03 5.74 11.67
CA ILE A 21 1.19 5.29 12.46
C ILE A 21 1.05 5.78 13.90
N ASN A 22 0.70 7.05 14.10
CA ASN A 22 0.54 7.62 15.44
C ASN A 22 -0.58 6.95 16.23
N ARG A 23 -1.62 6.45 15.57
CA ARG A 23 -2.74 5.77 16.24
C ARG A 23 -2.47 4.30 16.56
N VAL A 24 -1.71 3.60 15.72
CA VAL A 24 -1.57 2.13 15.84
C VAL A 24 -0.21 1.69 16.37
N THR A 25 0.72 2.62 16.59
CA THR A 25 2.07 2.30 17.10
C THR A 25 2.40 3.12 18.34
N ASN A 26 3.46 2.69 19.04
CA ASN A 26 4.01 3.41 20.18
C ASN A 26 5.55 3.37 20.17
N LYS A 27 6.18 4.12 21.07
CA LYS A 27 7.65 4.27 21.14
C LYS A 27 8.38 2.97 21.51
N ARG A 28 7.70 1.99 22.12
CA ARG A 28 8.31 0.72 22.54
C ARG A 28 8.40 -0.28 21.41
N MET A 29 7.64 -0.08 20.35
CA MET A 29 7.65 -0.97 19.19
C MET A 29 8.91 -0.79 18.38
N SER A 30 9.49 -1.90 17.91
CA SER A 30 10.55 -1.89 16.90
C SER A 30 9.97 -1.42 15.56
N LYS A 31 10.85 -1.09 14.62
CA LYS A 31 10.44 -0.72 13.25
C LYS A 31 9.62 -1.83 12.60
N SER A 32 10.03 -3.09 12.74
CA SER A 32 9.30 -4.23 12.19
C SER A 32 7.95 -4.46 12.87
N GLN A 33 7.84 -4.23 14.18
CA GLN A 33 6.56 -4.29 14.89
C GLN A 33 5.61 -3.19 14.44
N LYS A 34 6.13 -1.99 14.20
CA LYS A 34 5.34 -0.88 13.66
C LYS A 34 4.81 -1.20 12.25
N LEU A 35 5.65 -1.81 11.41
CA LEU A 35 5.24 -2.23 10.08
C LEU A 35 4.09 -3.24 10.14
N GLU A 36 4.19 -4.24 11.02
CA GLU A 36 3.15 -5.23 11.19
C GLU A 36 1.85 -4.63 11.73
N ALA A 37 1.93 -3.70 12.68
CA ALA A 37 0.76 -2.99 13.19
C ALA A 37 0.04 -2.22 12.08
N CYS A 38 0.80 -1.55 11.21
CA CYS A 38 0.26 -0.85 10.04
C CYS A 38 -0.36 -1.82 9.03
N PHE A 39 0.29 -2.96 8.77
CA PHE A 39 -0.24 -3.98 7.88
C PHE A 39 -1.59 -4.53 8.39
N ARG A 40 -1.67 -4.84 9.69
CA ARG A 40 -2.92 -5.32 10.31
C ARG A 40 -4.01 -4.26 10.27
N TRP A 41 -3.66 -2.98 10.40
CA TRP A 41 -4.62 -1.89 10.24
C TRP A 41 -5.22 -1.89 8.83
N VAL A 42 -4.39 -2.03 7.79
CA VAL A 42 -4.87 -2.14 6.40
C VAL A 42 -5.77 -3.37 6.23
N MET A 43 -5.34 -4.54 6.74
CA MET A 43 -6.12 -5.78 6.69
C MET A 43 -7.52 -5.64 7.31
N SER A 44 -7.65 -4.80 8.33
CA SER A 44 -8.91 -4.63 9.07
C SER A 44 -9.99 -3.87 8.31
N LYS A 45 -9.65 -3.31 7.15
CA LYS A 45 -10.55 -2.44 6.39
C LYS A 45 -11.44 -3.27 5.44
N TYR A 46 -12.65 -2.78 5.22
CA TYR A 46 -13.57 -3.43 4.30
C TYR A 46 -13.10 -3.26 2.85
N TYR A 47 -13.46 -4.23 2.01
CA TYR A 47 -13.18 -4.19 0.58
C TYR A 47 -14.18 -3.28 -0.13
N PHE A 48 -13.66 -2.33 -0.94
CA PHE A 48 -14.47 -1.49 -1.81
C PHE A 48 -13.62 -0.89 -2.91
N THR A 49 -14.11 -0.90 -4.16
CA THR A 49 -13.44 -0.30 -5.30
C THR A 49 -13.98 1.11 -5.55
N TRP A 50 -13.18 2.13 -5.19
CA TRP A 50 -13.56 3.54 -5.39
C TRP A 50 -13.42 3.97 -6.84
N ARG A 51 -12.44 3.42 -7.54
CA ARG A 51 -12.13 3.74 -8.94
C ARG A 51 -11.35 2.61 -9.58
N ARG A 52 -11.33 2.60 -10.91
CA ARG A 52 -10.52 1.63 -11.67
C ARG A 52 -9.03 1.90 -11.44
N PHE A 53 -8.21 0.87 -11.69
CA PHE A 53 -6.76 0.96 -11.53
C PHE A 53 -6.13 2.02 -12.45
N ASP A 54 -6.66 2.21 -13.66
CA ASP A 54 -6.17 3.20 -14.63
C ASP A 54 -6.63 4.63 -14.36
N GLN A 55 -7.48 4.85 -13.36
CA GLN A 55 -7.95 6.17 -12.96
C GLN A 55 -7.02 6.77 -11.89
N GLY A 56 -6.89 8.08 -11.87
CA GLY A 56 -6.05 8.78 -10.90
C GLY A 56 -4.84 9.50 -11.50
N GLY A 57 -4.61 9.36 -12.82
CA GLY A 57 -3.54 10.07 -13.53
C GLY A 57 -2.15 9.59 -13.16
N SER A 58 -1.16 10.48 -13.27
CA SER A 58 0.26 10.18 -13.00
C SER A 58 0.53 9.88 -11.53
N MET A 59 -0.30 10.41 -10.62
CA MET A 59 -0.20 10.18 -9.18
C MET A 59 -1.23 9.16 -8.68
N TRP A 60 -1.57 8.18 -9.53
CA TRP A 60 -2.59 7.17 -9.23
C TRP A 60 -2.38 6.48 -7.88
N TYR A 61 -1.15 6.22 -7.52
CA TYR A 61 -0.81 5.56 -6.25
C TYR A 61 -1.12 6.44 -5.04
N ALA A 62 -0.88 7.75 -5.13
CA ALA A 62 -1.27 8.69 -4.06
C ALA A 62 -2.79 8.82 -3.98
N VAL A 63 -3.47 8.88 -5.11
CA VAL A 63 -4.94 8.93 -5.17
C VAL A 63 -5.54 7.69 -4.53
N GLN A 64 -5.07 6.50 -4.88
CA GLN A 64 -5.53 5.23 -4.31
C GLN A 64 -5.28 5.16 -2.80
N ALA A 65 -4.09 5.57 -2.36
CA ALA A 65 -3.77 5.59 -0.93
C ALA A 65 -4.68 6.56 -0.16
N ASN A 66 -4.89 7.77 -0.68
CA ASN A 66 -5.76 8.75 -0.03
C ASN A 66 -7.21 8.29 0.03
N ASP A 67 -7.70 7.64 -1.02
CA ASP A 67 -9.03 7.01 -0.99
C ASP A 67 -9.16 6.04 0.19
N HIS A 68 -8.19 5.15 0.32
CA HIS A 68 -8.18 4.15 1.39
C HIS A 68 -8.14 4.82 2.77
N PHE A 69 -7.18 5.71 2.99
CA PHE A 69 -6.99 6.37 4.28
C PHE A 69 -8.20 7.19 4.72
N GLU A 70 -8.79 7.94 3.78
CA GLU A 70 -9.82 8.93 4.12
C GLU A 70 -11.22 8.35 4.12
N ARG A 71 -11.44 7.25 3.38
CA ARG A 71 -12.75 6.61 3.30
C ARG A 71 -12.85 5.33 4.13
N GLY A 72 -11.74 4.83 4.67
CA GLY A 72 -11.71 3.70 5.59
C GLY A 72 -11.93 2.34 4.96
N CYS A 73 -11.78 2.22 3.65
CA CYS A 73 -11.90 0.97 2.90
C CYS A 73 -11.23 1.10 1.54
N GLY A 74 -10.99 -0.02 0.86
CA GLY A 74 -10.38 -0.02 -0.46
C GLY A 74 -10.30 -1.42 -1.06
N ASP A 75 -9.95 -1.49 -2.33
CA ASP A 75 -9.63 -2.74 -3.00
C ASP A 75 -8.14 -3.06 -2.90
N CYS A 76 -7.67 -4.07 -3.64
CA CYS A 76 -6.28 -4.52 -3.57
C CYS A 76 -5.27 -3.40 -3.88
N ILE A 77 -5.55 -2.56 -4.87
CA ILE A 77 -4.62 -1.49 -5.26
C ILE A 77 -4.64 -0.34 -4.22
N ALA A 78 -5.77 -0.03 -3.64
CA ALA A 78 -5.87 0.95 -2.56
C ALA A 78 -5.16 0.45 -1.29
N ASP A 79 -5.34 -0.83 -0.94
CA ASP A 79 -4.62 -1.47 0.17
C ASP A 79 -3.11 -1.42 -0.03
N ALA A 80 -2.65 -1.83 -1.21
CA ALA A 80 -1.22 -1.86 -1.55
C ALA A 80 -0.61 -0.47 -1.52
N SER A 81 -1.31 0.53 -2.06
CA SER A 81 -0.86 1.92 -2.09
C SER A 81 -0.78 2.51 -0.68
N ALA A 82 -1.81 2.31 0.13
CA ALA A 82 -1.83 2.77 1.52
C ALA A 82 -0.69 2.15 2.33
N PHE A 83 -0.49 0.83 2.21
CA PHE A 83 0.59 0.15 2.93
C PHE A 83 1.98 0.63 2.47
N ALA A 84 2.15 0.90 1.18
CA ALA A 84 3.40 1.44 0.66
C ALA A 84 3.75 2.79 1.30
N TYR A 85 2.79 3.70 1.43
CA TYR A 85 3.01 4.98 2.11
C TYR A 85 3.30 4.80 3.60
N LEU A 86 2.63 3.87 4.26
CA LEU A 86 2.91 3.53 5.66
C LEU A 86 4.35 3.04 5.83
N ALA A 87 4.79 2.14 4.97
CA ALA A 87 6.16 1.62 5.00
C ALA A 87 7.20 2.73 4.77
N LYS A 88 6.97 3.59 3.78
CA LYS A 88 7.86 4.74 3.51
C LYS A 88 7.89 5.71 4.69
N ALA A 89 6.75 6.01 5.28
CA ALA A 89 6.68 6.91 6.43
C ALA A 89 7.40 6.33 7.67
N LEU A 90 7.46 5.00 7.79
CA LEU A 90 8.25 4.32 8.82
C LEU A 90 9.75 4.30 8.52
N GLY A 91 10.17 4.74 7.34
CA GLY A 91 11.58 4.81 6.95
C GLY A 91 12.10 3.63 6.13
N TYR A 92 11.23 2.76 5.64
CA TYR A 92 11.65 1.69 4.73
C TYR A 92 12.02 2.27 3.37
N LYS A 93 13.00 1.64 2.73
CA LYS A 93 13.48 1.97 1.38
C LYS A 93 13.06 0.89 0.41
N ASN A 94 13.21 1.16 -0.89
CA ASN A 94 12.87 0.20 -1.96
C ASN A 94 11.45 -0.34 -1.81
N VAL A 95 10.51 0.57 -1.65
CA VAL A 95 9.08 0.28 -1.54
C VAL A 95 8.44 0.45 -2.91
N TYR A 96 7.74 -0.59 -3.38
CA TYR A 96 7.07 -0.62 -4.68
C TYR A 96 5.61 -1.00 -4.51
N ILE A 97 4.77 -0.42 -5.37
CA ILE A 97 3.39 -0.85 -5.54
C ILE A 97 3.37 -1.68 -6.83
N CYS A 98 2.94 -2.93 -6.72
CA CYS A 98 3.02 -3.92 -7.78
C CYS A 98 1.64 -4.43 -8.17
N ALA A 99 1.51 -4.87 -9.42
CA ALA A 99 0.33 -5.58 -9.90
C ALA A 99 0.74 -6.61 -10.95
N ASP A 100 -0.02 -7.69 -11.07
CA ASP A 100 0.24 -8.77 -12.02
C ASP A 100 -0.29 -8.49 -13.43
N GLY A 101 -0.83 -7.31 -13.65
CA GLY A 101 -1.27 -6.82 -14.95
C GLY A 101 -0.94 -5.35 -15.13
N SER A 102 -1.27 -4.80 -16.30
CA SER A 102 -1.14 -3.37 -16.56
C SER A 102 -2.24 -2.59 -15.86
N ARG A 103 -2.07 -1.28 -15.73
CA ARG A 103 -3.10 -0.40 -15.16
C ARG A 103 -4.42 -0.41 -15.96
N ARG A 104 -4.37 -0.86 -17.22
CA ARG A 104 -5.57 -0.99 -18.08
C ARG A 104 -6.32 -2.30 -17.86
N ASP A 105 -5.72 -3.23 -17.13
CA ASP A 105 -6.29 -4.54 -16.85
C ASP A 105 -7.09 -4.49 -15.54
N ASP A 106 -8.42 -4.52 -15.64
CA ASP A 106 -9.32 -4.45 -14.48
C ASP A 106 -9.27 -5.70 -13.60
N ASN A 107 -8.68 -6.79 -14.08
CA ASN A 107 -8.58 -8.05 -13.34
C ASN A 107 -7.23 -8.24 -12.67
N SER A 108 -6.31 -7.26 -12.77
CA SER A 108 -5.01 -7.40 -12.14
C SER A 108 -5.13 -7.28 -10.62
N HIS A 109 -4.31 -8.08 -9.92
CA HIS A 109 -4.19 -8.04 -8.46
C HIS A 109 -2.96 -7.24 -8.06
N ALA A 110 -3.04 -6.49 -6.96
CA ALA A 110 -1.99 -5.61 -6.51
C ALA A 110 -1.49 -5.97 -5.11
N TRP A 111 -0.23 -5.67 -4.85
CA TRP A 111 0.44 -5.88 -3.56
C TRP A 111 1.55 -4.85 -3.36
N THR A 112 2.14 -4.84 -2.19
CA THR A 112 3.31 -3.99 -1.88
C THR A 112 4.57 -4.85 -1.82
N GLU A 113 5.67 -4.33 -2.36
CA GLU A 113 6.99 -4.95 -2.26
C GLU A 113 7.91 -4.04 -1.46
N ILE A 114 8.59 -4.60 -0.45
CA ILE A 114 9.58 -3.88 0.36
C ILE A 114 10.85 -4.71 0.37
N ASN A 115 11.94 -4.13 -0.14
CA ASN A 115 13.26 -4.80 -0.22
C ASN A 115 13.16 -6.20 -0.86
N GLY A 116 12.38 -6.34 -1.92
CA GLY A 116 12.21 -7.58 -2.66
C GLY A 116 11.24 -8.59 -2.04
N ARG A 117 10.63 -8.27 -0.90
CA ARG A 117 9.65 -9.14 -0.24
C ARG A 117 8.23 -8.63 -0.45
N VAL A 118 7.30 -9.55 -0.50
CA VAL A 118 5.89 -9.29 -0.83
C VAL A 118 5.06 -9.15 0.44
N TYR A 119 4.22 -8.12 0.45
CA TYR A 119 3.23 -7.86 1.49
C TYR A 119 1.88 -7.62 0.80
N ASP A 120 0.94 -8.52 1.03
CA ASP A 120 -0.37 -8.47 0.38
C ASP A 120 -1.48 -8.46 1.45
N PRO A 121 -1.97 -7.27 1.84
CA PRO A 121 -2.98 -7.17 2.89
C PRO A 121 -4.28 -7.90 2.56
N LEU A 122 -4.72 -7.82 1.30
CA LEU A 122 -5.98 -8.46 0.90
C LEU A 122 -5.89 -9.97 0.97
N PHE A 123 -4.83 -10.58 0.43
CA PHE A 123 -4.65 -12.03 0.47
C PHE A 123 -4.29 -12.52 1.88
N ALA A 124 -3.63 -11.72 2.69
CA ALA A 124 -3.36 -12.06 4.08
C ALA A 124 -4.66 -12.21 4.87
N GLU A 125 -5.62 -11.32 4.63
CA GLU A 125 -6.94 -11.37 5.27
C GLU A 125 -7.79 -12.49 4.69
N ALA A 126 -7.88 -12.58 3.36
CA ALA A 126 -8.80 -13.49 2.68
C ALA A 126 -8.32 -14.93 2.62
N LYS A 127 -7.00 -15.17 2.68
CA LYS A 127 -6.41 -16.49 2.43
C LYS A 127 -5.47 -16.93 3.56
N SER A 128 -4.27 -16.36 3.64
CA SER A 128 -3.23 -16.80 4.58
C SER A 128 -2.31 -15.66 4.95
N TYR A 129 -2.21 -15.34 6.22
CA TYR A 129 -1.30 -14.31 6.72
C TYR A 129 0.17 -14.68 6.44
N SER A 130 0.57 -15.88 6.80
CA SER A 130 1.97 -16.32 6.71
C SER A 130 2.50 -16.39 5.27
N ARG A 131 1.63 -16.59 4.28
CA ARG A 131 2.01 -16.64 2.87
C ARG A 131 1.95 -15.28 2.17
N ASN A 132 1.54 -14.24 2.88
CA ASN A 132 1.32 -12.91 2.31
C ASN A 132 1.92 -11.78 3.13
N TYR A 133 2.80 -12.09 4.09
CA TYR A 133 3.51 -11.09 4.88
C TYR A 133 5.02 -11.30 4.83
N GLY A 134 5.73 -10.45 4.12
CA GLY A 134 7.19 -10.44 4.04
C GLY A 134 7.78 -11.67 3.37
N VAL A 135 7.11 -12.24 2.39
CA VAL A 135 7.52 -13.47 1.72
C VAL A 135 8.27 -13.20 0.43
N ARG A 136 9.03 -14.19 -0.02
CA ARG A 136 9.73 -14.12 -1.31
C ARG A 136 8.78 -14.41 -2.47
N TYR A 137 9.10 -13.85 -3.63
CA TYR A 137 8.51 -14.34 -4.87
C TYR A 137 8.84 -15.83 -5.03
N GLY A 138 7.86 -16.61 -5.47
CA GLY A 138 7.95 -18.07 -5.46
C GLY A 138 7.07 -18.67 -4.37
N VAL A 139 7.17 -18.18 -3.13
CA VAL A 139 6.14 -18.39 -2.10
C VAL A 139 4.89 -17.59 -2.47
N TYR A 140 5.07 -16.33 -2.82
CA TYR A 140 4.02 -15.51 -3.44
C TYR A 140 3.97 -15.85 -4.93
N THR A 141 2.82 -16.31 -5.40
CA THR A 141 2.70 -16.95 -6.71
C THR A 141 2.52 -16.00 -7.88
N LEU A 142 2.19 -14.74 -7.64
CA LEU A 142 2.04 -13.74 -8.69
C LEU A 142 3.37 -13.06 -8.98
N SER A 143 3.52 -12.56 -10.23
CA SER A 143 4.72 -11.85 -10.68
C SER A 143 4.35 -10.44 -11.13
N PRO A 144 5.17 -9.42 -10.86
CA PRO A 144 4.82 -8.04 -11.17
C PRO A 144 4.96 -7.75 -12.67
N VAL A 145 3.88 -7.23 -13.26
CA VAL A 145 3.87 -6.59 -14.58
C VAL A 145 3.96 -5.07 -14.41
N THR A 146 3.18 -4.52 -13.49
CA THR A 146 3.33 -3.13 -13.03
C THR A 146 4.15 -3.14 -11.74
N ARG A 147 5.16 -2.27 -11.68
CA ARG A 147 6.03 -2.14 -10.51
C ARG A 147 6.45 -0.68 -10.36
N LYS A 148 5.75 0.06 -9.51
CA LYS A 148 5.97 1.49 -9.30
C LYS A 148 6.71 1.75 -7.99
N LYS A 149 7.93 2.29 -8.10
CA LYS A 149 8.70 2.68 -6.91
C LYS A 149 8.10 3.93 -6.30
N LEU A 150 7.89 3.89 -4.99
CA LEU A 150 7.49 5.05 -4.22
C LEU A 150 8.74 5.83 -3.80
N ALA A 151 8.80 7.08 -4.24
CA ALA A 151 9.96 7.95 -3.96
C ALA A 151 9.99 8.45 -2.51
#